data_1abdf19605f636cef93f166e7d4f9bf3
#
_entry.id   1abdf19605f636cef93f166e7d4f9bf3
#
_cell.length_a   1.000
_cell.length_b   1.000
_cell.length_c   1.000
_cell.angle_alpha   90.00
_cell.angle_beta   90.00
_cell.angle_gamma   90.00
#
_symmetry.space_group_name_H-M   'P 1'
#
loop_
_entity.id
_entity.type
_entity.pdbx_description
1 polymer ?
#
loop_
_entity_poly.entity_id
_entity_poly.type
_entity_poly.pdbx_seq_one_letter_code
_entity_poly.pdbx_strand_id
1 'polypeptide(L)'
;MNVQVNQNERLIRPSDPAIRYTGRIDNSNPDAPFLIYVCSQVEFRVTGHVLRVFIENIHSFYENRLGVIINGVESAVLLESGAQVIDLSDRMTDGENHVLLFKRQDCCHALVLHGFAVAEDAELLPLPPRPKRRMEVYGDSVSAGEVSEAEFACGQVDPEGHNGRYSNG
;
A
#
# COMPACT_ATOMS: atom_id res chain seq x y z
N MET A 1 -4.32 -16.09 1.11
CA MET A 1 -5.67 -15.54 1.39
C MET A 1 -6.68 -16.07 0.38
N ASN A 2 -7.93 -16.38 0.78
CA ASN A 2 -9.00 -16.68 -0.17
C ASN A 2 -9.71 -15.35 -0.51
N VAL A 3 -9.51 -14.87 -1.74
CA VAL A 3 -10.06 -13.60 -2.19
C VAL A 3 -11.49 -13.80 -2.67
N GLN A 4 -12.43 -13.08 -2.09
CA GLN A 4 -13.85 -13.10 -2.50
C GLN A 4 -14.31 -11.68 -2.83
N VAL A 5 -14.79 -11.50 -4.05
CA VAL A 5 -15.43 -10.26 -4.50
C VAL A 5 -16.94 -10.31 -4.25
N ASN A 6 -17.57 -9.15 -4.09
CA ASN A 6 -19.01 -9.05 -3.94
C ASN A 6 -19.72 -9.21 -5.30
N GLN A 7 -21.04 -9.29 -5.26
CA GLN A 7 -21.85 -9.19 -6.46
C GLN A 7 -21.64 -7.82 -7.11
N ASN A 8 -21.51 -7.78 -8.43
CA ASN A 8 -21.18 -6.60 -9.23
C ASN A 8 -19.76 -6.03 -9.03
N GLU A 9 -18.85 -6.85 -8.51
CA GLU A 9 -17.42 -6.55 -8.45
C GLU A 9 -16.62 -7.56 -9.28
N ARG A 10 -15.48 -7.13 -9.79
CA ARG A 10 -14.47 -8.01 -10.40
C ARG A 10 -13.14 -7.91 -9.69
N LEU A 11 -12.38 -8.99 -9.74
CA LEU A 11 -11.03 -9.03 -9.19
C LEU A 11 -10.02 -8.55 -10.22
N ILE A 12 -9.18 -7.60 -9.84
CA ILE A 12 -7.93 -7.28 -10.52
C ILE A 12 -6.81 -8.02 -9.80
N ARG A 13 -6.07 -8.86 -10.52
CA ARG A 13 -4.94 -9.60 -9.97
C ARG A 13 -3.73 -8.70 -9.82
N PRO A 14 -2.86 -8.94 -8.84
CA PRO A 14 -1.60 -8.20 -8.70
C PRO A 14 -0.71 -8.28 -9.94
N SER A 15 -0.77 -9.37 -10.70
CA SER A 15 -0.01 -9.58 -11.95
C SER A 15 -0.56 -8.81 -13.16
N ASP A 16 -1.66 -8.07 -13.02
CA ASP A 16 -2.23 -7.30 -14.13
C ASP A 16 -1.20 -6.29 -14.68
N PRO A 17 -0.94 -6.25 -16.00
CA PRO A 17 0.07 -5.38 -16.60
C PRO A 17 -0.23 -3.89 -16.48
N ALA A 18 -1.45 -3.49 -16.16
CA ALA A 18 -1.81 -2.11 -15.89
C ALA A 18 -1.37 -1.65 -14.49
N ILE A 19 -0.98 -2.57 -13.61
CA ILE A 19 -0.45 -2.26 -12.28
C ILE A 19 1.05 -2.01 -12.38
N ARG A 20 1.49 -0.91 -11.82
CA ARG A 20 2.90 -0.53 -11.75
C ARG A 20 3.45 -0.70 -10.34
N TYR A 21 4.55 -1.42 -10.22
CA TYR A 21 5.30 -1.58 -9.00
C TYR A 21 6.55 -0.72 -9.01
N THR A 22 6.88 -0.12 -7.86
CA THR A 22 8.11 0.65 -7.66
C THR A 22 8.72 0.26 -6.33
N GLY A 23 10.06 0.13 -6.28
CA GLY A 23 10.80 -0.33 -5.12
C GLY A 23 11.30 -1.76 -5.27
N ARG A 24 11.91 -2.26 -4.20
CA ARG A 24 12.41 -3.65 -4.15
C ARG A 24 11.31 -4.57 -3.63
N ILE A 25 10.68 -5.27 -4.53
CA ILE A 25 9.53 -6.14 -4.28
C ILE A 25 9.89 -7.55 -4.73
N ASP A 26 9.59 -8.55 -3.91
CA ASP A 26 9.71 -9.94 -4.32
C ASP A 26 8.50 -10.34 -5.16
N ASN A 27 8.74 -10.59 -6.42
CA ASN A 27 7.78 -11.01 -7.43
C ASN A 27 7.88 -12.50 -7.79
N SER A 28 8.45 -13.33 -6.92
CA SER A 28 8.52 -14.79 -7.14
C SER A 28 7.14 -15.40 -7.38
N ASN A 29 6.11 -14.81 -6.76
CA ASN A 29 4.71 -15.05 -7.10
C ASN A 29 4.07 -13.74 -7.57
N PRO A 30 3.87 -13.54 -8.89
CA PRO A 30 3.28 -12.31 -9.41
C PRO A 30 1.85 -12.01 -8.95
N ASP A 31 1.10 -13.04 -8.57
CA ASP A 31 -0.26 -12.90 -8.02
C ASP A 31 -0.29 -12.68 -6.50
N ALA A 32 0.88 -12.65 -5.87
CA ALA A 32 1.04 -12.33 -4.45
C ALA A 32 2.41 -11.67 -4.19
N PRO A 33 2.69 -10.49 -4.79
CA PRO A 33 3.97 -9.79 -4.59
C PRO A 33 4.15 -9.41 -3.13
N PHE A 34 5.42 -9.51 -2.69
CA PHE A 34 5.81 -9.31 -1.30
C PHE A 34 6.56 -7.99 -1.16
N LEU A 35 5.97 -7.03 -0.43
CA LEU A 35 6.49 -5.70 -0.18
C LEU A 35 7.18 -5.69 1.18
N ILE A 36 8.51 -5.58 1.19
CA ILE A 36 9.33 -5.65 2.42
C ILE A 36 9.78 -4.26 2.84
N TYR A 37 10.36 -3.51 1.90
CA TYR A 37 11.03 -2.26 2.20
C TYR A 37 10.05 -1.08 2.20
N VAL A 38 10.38 -0.08 3.01
CA VAL A 38 9.68 1.21 3.02
C VAL A 38 9.63 1.83 1.61
N CYS A 39 8.60 2.59 1.33
CA CYS A 39 8.32 3.17 0.00
C CYS A 39 8.14 2.16 -1.15
N SER A 40 8.01 0.86 -0.86
CA SER A 40 7.54 -0.07 -1.89
C SER A 40 6.12 0.29 -2.28
N GLN A 41 5.87 0.49 -3.57
CA GLN A 41 4.65 1.11 -4.11
C GLN A 41 3.93 0.21 -5.10
N VAL A 42 2.62 0.34 -5.09
CA VAL A 42 1.69 -0.24 -6.06
C VAL A 42 0.85 0.90 -6.63
N GLU A 43 0.84 1.08 -7.92
CA GLU A 43 0.21 2.20 -8.60
C GLU A 43 -0.61 1.74 -9.79
N PHE A 44 -1.83 2.27 -9.92
CA PHE A 44 -2.71 2.03 -11.07
C PHE A 44 -3.73 3.16 -11.22
N ARG A 45 -4.39 3.19 -12.37
CA ARG A 45 -5.54 4.07 -12.62
C ARG A 45 -6.75 3.22 -12.96
N VAL A 46 -7.90 3.61 -12.43
CA VAL A 46 -9.15 2.86 -12.57
C VAL A 46 -10.35 3.80 -12.60
N THR A 47 -11.40 3.42 -13.33
CA THR A 47 -12.67 4.14 -13.31
C THR A 47 -13.60 3.62 -12.20
N GLY A 48 -14.55 4.46 -11.76
CA GLY A 48 -15.59 4.09 -10.82
C GLY A 48 -15.19 4.23 -9.35
N HIS A 49 -16.16 4.09 -8.48
CA HIS A 49 -16.09 4.45 -7.06
C HIS A 49 -15.86 3.25 -6.11
N VAL A 50 -15.67 2.04 -6.63
CA VAL A 50 -15.43 0.85 -5.80
C VAL A 50 -13.95 0.50 -5.80
N LEU A 51 -13.36 0.40 -4.62
CA LEU A 51 -12.01 -0.12 -4.43
C LEU A 51 -11.89 -0.82 -3.09
N ARG A 52 -11.68 -2.14 -3.13
CA ARG A 52 -11.29 -2.93 -1.96
C ARG A 52 -9.94 -3.59 -2.21
N VAL A 53 -9.06 -3.50 -1.25
CA VAL A 53 -7.70 -4.05 -1.32
C VAL A 53 -7.63 -5.31 -0.47
N PHE A 54 -7.21 -6.41 -1.07
CA PHE A 54 -6.94 -7.68 -0.38
C PHE A 54 -5.47 -7.75 -0.06
N ILE A 55 -5.14 -7.67 1.22
CA ILE A 55 -3.75 -7.59 1.69
C ILE A 55 -3.55 -8.48 2.91
N GLU A 56 -2.33 -8.96 3.08
CA GLU A 56 -1.90 -9.65 4.29
C GLU A 56 -0.77 -8.85 4.92
N ASN A 57 -0.94 -8.50 6.19
CA ASN A 57 0.06 -7.84 6.99
C ASN A 57 0.82 -8.89 7.80
N ILE A 58 2.07 -9.14 7.44
CA ILE A 58 2.98 -9.96 8.23
C ILE A 58 3.57 -9.05 9.30
N HIS A 59 2.82 -8.97 10.38
CA HIS A 59 3.08 -8.06 11.48
C HIS A 59 4.18 -8.63 12.40
N SER A 60 5.10 -7.77 12.83
CA SER A 60 6.12 -8.11 13.81
C SER A 60 5.76 -7.50 15.17
N PHE A 61 5.98 -6.22 15.34
CA PHE A 61 5.69 -5.48 16.56
C PHE A 61 5.23 -4.06 16.19
N TYR A 62 4.60 -3.35 17.10
CA TYR A 62 4.02 -2.03 16.88
C TYR A 62 2.93 -1.97 15.79
N GLU A 63 2.33 -0.81 15.61
CA GLU A 63 1.35 -0.56 14.57
C GLU A 63 2.01 -0.58 13.18
N ASN A 64 1.34 -1.17 12.22
CA ASN A 64 1.70 -1.04 10.80
C ASN A 64 0.61 -0.29 10.06
N ARG A 65 0.99 0.64 9.18
CA ARG A 65 0.08 1.44 8.39
C ARG A 65 0.40 1.33 6.90
N LEU A 66 -0.65 1.15 6.12
CA LEU A 66 -0.59 1.28 4.66
C LEU A 66 -0.76 2.76 4.30
N GLY A 67 0.20 3.30 3.58
CA GLY A 67 0.06 4.61 2.96
C GLY A 67 -0.85 4.53 1.73
N VAL A 68 -1.74 5.50 1.59
CA VAL A 68 -2.73 5.56 0.50
C VAL A 68 -2.76 6.96 -0.06
N ILE A 69 -2.52 7.09 -1.36
CA ILE A 69 -2.74 8.35 -2.09
C ILE A 69 -3.76 8.06 -3.20
N ILE A 70 -4.92 8.67 -3.10
CA ILE A 70 -5.95 8.59 -4.14
C ILE A 70 -6.23 10.00 -4.65
N ASN A 71 -6.08 10.21 -5.94
CA ASN A 71 -6.28 11.49 -6.60
C ASN A 71 -5.47 12.64 -5.97
N GLY A 72 -4.26 12.34 -5.48
CA GLY A 72 -3.38 13.30 -4.82
C GLY A 72 -3.71 13.58 -3.36
N VAL A 73 -4.73 12.95 -2.79
CA VAL A 73 -5.07 13.06 -1.36
C VAL A 73 -4.40 11.94 -0.59
N GLU A 74 -3.49 12.30 0.31
CA GLU A 74 -2.76 11.36 1.16
C GLU A 74 -3.58 10.96 2.39
N SER A 75 -3.47 9.70 2.77
CA SER A 75 -4.04 9.14 3.99
C SER A 75 -3.29 7.88 4.39
N ALA A 76 -3.60 7.33 5.55
CA ALA A 76 -3.05 6.08 6.02
C ALA A 76 -4.13 5.19 6.63
N VAL A 77 -3.98 3.88 6.49
CA VAL A 77 -4.87 2.88 7.08
C VAL A 77 -4.08 2.04 8.07
N LEU A 78 -4.56 1.95 9.30
CA LEU A 78 -4.02 1.04 10.30
C LEU A 78 -4.32 -0.40 9.85
N LEU A 79 -3.29 -1.25 9.87
CA LEU A 79 -3.39 -2.65 9.49
C LEU A 79 -3.44 -3.54 10.73
N GLU A 80 -4.36 -4.48 10.72
CA GLU A 80 -4.35 -5.59 11.67
C GLU A 80 -3.35 -6.66 11.22
N SER A 81 -2.99 -7.58 12.11
CA SER A 81 -2.14 -8.71 11.75
C SER A 81 -2.89 -9.72 10.89
N GLY A 82 -2.21 -10.25 9.88
CA GLY A 82 -2.75 -11.27 8.98
C GLY A 82 -3.52 -10.71 7.79
N ALA A 83 -4.36 -11.58 7.21
CA ALA A 83 -5.09 -11.28 5.99
C ALA A 83 -6.35 -10.45 6.28
N GLN A 84 -6.54 -9.39 5.52
CA GLN A 84 -7.65 -8.46 5.69
C GLN A 84 -8.07 -7.84 4.36
N VAL A 85 -9.25 -7.24 4.37
CA VAL A 85 -9.79 -6.45 3.26
C VAL A 85 -9.91 -5.01 3.72
N ILE A 86 -9.32 -4.10 2.96
CA ILE A 86 -9.40 -2.66 3.20
C ILE A 86 -10.35 -2.07 2.17
N ASP A 87 -11.43 -1.47 2.62
CA ASP A 87 -12.35 -0.73 1.75
C ASP A 87 -11.91 0.72 1.65
N LEU A 88 -11.62 1.17 0.43
CA LEU A 88 -11.21 2.52 0.09
C LEU A 88 -12.22 3.23 -0.82
N SER A 89 -13.41 2.67 -0.97
CA SER A 89 -14.43 3.17 -1.88
C SER A 89 -14.89 4.59 -1.52
N ASP A 90 -14.88 4.94 -0.25
CA ASP A 90 -15.19 6.28 0.25
C ASP A 90 -14.20 7.38 -0.19
N ARG A 91 -13.04 6.98 -0.71
CA ARG A 91 -11.97 7.87 -1.21
C ARG A 91 -11.96 7.97 -2.74
N MET A 92 -12.77 7.17 -3.40
CA MET A 92 -12.87 7.12 -4.85
C MET A 92 -13.93 8.12 -5.37
N THR A 93 -13.80 8.48 -6.64
CA THR A 93 -14.82 9.23 -7.38
C THR A 93 -15.52 8.32 -8.40
N ASP A 94 -16.67 8.73 -8.92
CA ASP A 94 -17.36 7.99 -9.99
C ASP A 94 -16.61 7.98 -11.33
N GLY A 95 -15.64 8.87 -11.49
CA GLY A 95 -14.82 9.01 -12.70
C GLY A 95 -13.51 8.22 -12.64
N GLU A 96 -12.49 8.82 -13.24
CA GLU A 96 -11.12 8.28 -13.21
C GLU A 96 -10.48 8.51 -11.84
N ASN A 97 -9.81 7.50 -11.33
CA ASN A 97 -9.05 7.57 -10.11
C ASN A 97 -7.60 7.13 -10.33
N HIS A 98 -6.68 7.85 -9.73
CA HIS A 98 -5.28 7.50 -9.64
C HIS A 98 -5.00 6.99 -8.22
N VAL A 99 -4.62 5.74 -8.11
CA VAL A 99 -4.39 5.05 -6.84
C VAL A 99 -2.92 4.74 -6.70
N LEU A 100 -2.34 5.13 -5.58
CA LEU A 100 -1.00 4.76 -5.16
C LEU A 100 -1.07 4.25 -3.72
N LEU A 101 -0.67 3.01 -3.52
CA LEU A 101 -0.52 2.39 -2.22
C LEU A 101 0.95 2.20 -1.94
N PHE A 102 1.39 2.45 -0.71
CA PHE A 102 2.80 2.29 -0.36
C PHE A 102 2.98 1.79 1.06
N LYS A 103 4.06 1.04 1.24
CA LYS A 103 4.47 0.58 2.56
C LYS A 103 5.14 1.74 3.30
N ARG A 104 4.60 2.11 4.45
CA ARG A 104 5.11 3.26 5.23
C ARG A 104 6.28 2.88 6.15
N GLN A 105 6.24 1.71 6.73
CA GLN A 105 7.20 1.31 7.75
C GLN A 105 8.35 0.50 7.17
N ASP A 106 9.41 0.40 7.96
CA ASP A 106 10.62 -0.34 7.67
C ASP A 106 10.38 -1.85 7.44
N CYS A 107 11.45 -2.62 7.33
CA CYS A 107 11.39 -4.06 7.02
C CYS A 107 10.98 -4.94 8.21
N CYS A 108 10.64 -4.37 9.37
CA CYS A 108 10.10 -5.13 10.50
C CYS A 108 8.72 -5.72 10.20
N HIS A 109 7.99 -5.12 9.29
CA HIS A 109 6.72 -5.62 8.78
C HIS A 109 6.84 -5.88 7.29
N ALA A 110 6.01 -6.78 6.79
CA ALA A 110 5.92 -7.03 5.36
C ALA A 110 4.46 -7.11 4.93
N LEU A 111 4.19 -6.78 3.68
CA LEU A 111 2.86 -6.81 3.12
C LEU A 111 2.83 -7.75 1.92
N VAL A 112 1.81 -8.61 1.85
CA VAL A 112 1.52 -9.41 0.66
C VAL A 112 0.25 -8.86 0.04
N LEU A 113 0.32 -8.50 -1.23
CA LEU A 113 -0.84 -8.03 -1.97
C LEU A 113 -1.51 -9.23 -2.67
N HIS A 114 -2.82 -9.38 -2.48
CA HIS A 114 -3.59 -10.48 -3.07
C HIS A 114 -4.56 -10.01 -4.17
N GLY A 115 -4.72 -8.71 -4.36
CA GLY A 115 -5.51 -8.14 -5.44
C GLY A 115 -6.40 -6.98 -5.01
N PHE A 116 -7.21 -6.56 -5.96
CA PHE A 116 -8.17 -5.47 -5.80
C PHE A 116 -9.54 -5.89 -6.30
N ALA A 117 -10.60 -5.57 -5.55
CA ALA A 117 -11.95 -5.60 -6.10
C ALA A 117 -12.34 -4.18 -6.54
N VAL A 118 -12.89 -4.10 -7.73
CA VAL A 118 -13.45 -2.89 -8.33
C VAL A 118 -14.83 -3.19 -8.88
N ALA A 119 -15.61 -2.19 -9.26
CA ALA A 119 -16.89 -2.42 -9.93
C ALA A 119 -16.70 -3.30 -11.19
N GLU A 120 -17.71 -4.09 -11.53
CA GLU A 120 -17.62 -5.03 -12.67
C GLU A 120 -17.34 -4.33 -14.00
N ASP A 121 -17.90 -3.13 -14.19
CA ASP A 121 -17.74 -2.28 -15.36
C ASP A 121 -16.53 -1.31 -15.28
N ALA A 122 -15.77 -1.32 -14.18
CA ALA A 122 -14.59 -0.48 -14.04
C ALA A 122 -13.50 -0.85 -15.05
N GLU A 123 -12.83 0.15 -15.60
CA GLU A 123 -11.73 -0.02 -16.55
C GLU A 123 -10.40 0.38 -15.92
N LEU A 124 -9.35 -0.41 -16.14
CA LEU A 124 -7.98 -0.02 -15.84
C LEU A 124 -7.47 0.90 -16.96
N LEU A 125 -6.94 2.04 -16.56
CA LEU A 125 -6.47 3.07 -17.48
C LEU A 125 -4.94 3.08 -17.55
N PRO A 126 -4.34 3.49 -18.68
CA PRO A 126 -2.90 3.60 -18.80
C PRO A 126 -2.32 4.59 -17.78
N LEU A 127 -1.25 4.19 -17.11
CA LEU A 127 -0.44 5.10 -16.30
C LEU A 127 0.43 6.00 -17.19
N PRO A 128 0.75 7.22 -16.74
CA PRO A 128 1.72 8.05 -17.42
C PRO A 128 3.09 7.35 -17.47
N PRO A 129 3.93 7.67 -18.46
CA PRO A 129 5.25 7.07 -18.56
C PRO A 129 6.08 7.36 -17.31
N ARG A 130 6.94 6.40 -16.93
CA ARG A 130 7.84 6.59 -15.78
C ARG A 130 8.78 7.77 -16.02
N PRO A 131 9.13 8.52 -14.96
CA PRO A 131 10.19 9.52 -15.02
C PRO A 131 11.49 8.92 -15.57
N LYS A 132 12.23 9.68 -16.37
CA LYS A 132 13.53 9.23 -16.93
C LYS A 132 14.60 9.06 -15.85
N ARG A 133 14.53 9.87 -14.78
CA ARG A 133 15.45 9.78 -13.63
C ARG A 133 14.93 8.71 -12.68
N ARG A 134 15.85 7.91 -12.16
CA ARG A 134 15.60 6.93 -11.10
C ARG A 134 16.53 7.24 -9.93
N MET A 135 16.05 7.05 -8.73
CA MET A 135 16.82 7.19 -7.50
C MET A 135 16.63 5.92 -6.67
N GLU A 136 17.72 5.41 -6.14
CA GLU A 136 17.72 4.35 -5.13
C GLU A 136 18.36 4.93 -3.87
N VAL A 137 17.75 4.65 -2.72
CA VAL A 137 18.25 5.07 -1.41
C VAL A 137 18.65 3.83 -0.63
N TYR A 138 19.89 3.78 -0.20
CA TYR A 138 20.41 2.74 0.67
C TYR A 138 20.70 3.36 2.04
N GLY A 139 20.11 2.80 3.08
CA GLY A 139 20.24 3.31 4.43
C GLY A 139 19.60 2.40 5.46
N ASP A 140 19.51 2.89 6.66
CA ASP A 140 18.95 2.23 7.84
C ASP A 140 17.62 2.86 8.27
N SER A 141 17.25 2.72 9.53
CA SER A 141 16.05 3.27 10.14
C SER A 141 15.93 4.79 9.97
N VAL A 142 17.03 5.52 9.98
CA VAL A 142 17.03 6.97 9.77
C VAL A 142 16.59 7.31 8.34
N SER A 143 17.12 6.58 7.36
CA SER A 143 16.72 6.76 5.95
C SER A 143 15.31 6.31 5.66
N ALA A 144 14.80 5.34 6.42
CA ALA A 144 13.41 4.90 6.36
C ALA A 144 12.43 5.88 7.01
N GLY A 145 12.93 6.93 7.69
CA GLY A 145 12.11 7.90 8.39
C GLY A 145 11.50 7.35 9.68
N GLU A 146 12.14 6.36 10.31
CA GLU A 146 11.67 5.82 11.58
C GLU A 146 11.55 6.95 12.60
N VAL A 147 10.40 6.99 13.30
CA VAL A 147 10.02 8.01 14.29
C VAL A 147 10.07 9.47 13.80
N SER A 148 10.09 9.73 12.47
CA SER A 148 10.17 11.09 11.94
C SER A 148 8.95 11.95 12.27
N GLU A 149 7.80 11.34 12.54
CA GLU A 149 6.57 11.99 13.01
C GLU A 149 6.36 11.90 14.52
N ALA A 150 7.35 11.37 15.26
CA ALA A 150 7.21 11.19 16.71
C ALA A 150 7.13 12.54 17.44
N GLU A 151 6.19 12.64 18.35
CA GLU A 151 6.04 13.81 19.23
C GLU A 151 6.99 13.74 20.46
N PHE A 152 7.77 12.65 20.57
CA PHE A 152 8.59 12.37 21.73
C PHE A 152 10.03 12.81 21.51
N ALA A 153 10.67 13.24 22.58
CA ALA A 153 12.10 13.53 22.56
C ALA A 153 12.91 12.23 22.35
N CYS A 154 14.07 12.35 21.70
CA CYS A 154 14.99 11.24 21.49
C CYS A 154 15.32 10.54 22.81
N GLY A 155 15.22 9.21 22.83
CA GLY A 155 15.48 8.38 24.00
C GLY A 155 14.30 8.18 24.95
N GLN A 156 13.15 8.74 24.65
CA GLN A 156 11.92 8.40 25.35
C GLN A 156 11.33 7.08 24.80
N VAL A 157 10.72 6.31 25.70
CA VAL A 157 10.01 5.10 25.31
C VAL A 157 8.71 5.49 24.64
N ASP A 158 8.48 4.97 23.43
CA ASP A 158 7.22 5.17 22.72
C ASP A 158 6.06 4.60 23.54
N PRO A 159 4.91 5.26 23.54
CA PRO A 159 3.70 4.67 24.07
C PRO A 159 3.40 3.35 23.36
N GLU A 160 2.89 2.39 24.09
CA GLU A 160 2.54 1.09 23.57
C GLU A 160 1.63 1.20 22.34
N GLY A 161 2.01 0.52 21.26
CA GLY A 161 1.23 0.44 20.02
C GLY A 161 1.34 1.64 19.07
N HIS A 162 2.14 2.65 19.37
CA HIS A 162 2.14 3.91 18.60
C HIS A 162 3.28 4.05 17.57
N ASN A 163 4.19 3.13 17.53
CA ASN A 163 5.41 3.28 16.70
C ASN A 163 5.12 3.42 15.21
N GLY A 164 4.15 2.66 14.70
CA GLY A 164 3.76 2.74 13.29
C GLY A 164 3.13 4.06 12.86
N ARG A 165 2.63 4.84 13.82
CA ARG A 165 2.07 6.17 13.56
C ARG A 165 3.15 7.19 13.22
N TYR A 166 4.36 6.97 13.71
CA TYR A 166 5.47 7.91 13.67
C TYR A 166 6.56 7.53 12.68
N SER A 167 6.38 6.45 11.92
CA SER A 167 7.26 6.07 10.83
C SER A 167 6.74 6.63 9.51
N ASN A 168 7.60 7.34 8.81
CA ASN A 168 7.35 7.80 7.44
C ASN A 168 8.26 7.05 6.47
N GLY A 169 7.64 6.53 5.45
CA GLY A 169 8.34 6.03 4.30
C GLY A 169 8.39 7.04 3.17
#